data_44529bcb901be213dc88434886f49b15
#
_entry.id   44529bcb901be213dc88434886f49b15
#
_cell.length_a   1.000
_cell.length_b   1.000
_cell.length_c   1.000
_cell.angle_alpha   90.00
_cell.angle_beta   90.00
_cell.angle_gamma   90.00
#
_symmetry.space_group_name_H-M   'P 1'
#
loop_
_entity.id
_entity.type
_entity.pdbx_description
1 polymer ?
#
loop_
_entity_poly.entity_id
_entity_poly.type
_entity_poly.pdbx_seq_one_letter_code
_entity_poly.pdbx_strand_id
1 'polypeptide(L)'
;MSGKILKTSTGSMHFALFIIRVGFGVMFMIHGWPKITGGVETWTWLGGNMSVIGLSFAPAFWGFMAAIAEFVGGLLLVLGVLTRPVAAMMLFTMLIATLMHISQGDAINTVLHPLKGLVVFAGLLFSGAGKYSVDNMLAR
;
A
#
# COMPACT_ATOMS: atom_id res chain seq x y z
N MET A 1 38.70 9.42 -4.06
CA MET A 1 37.60 8.68 -4.74
C MET A 1 36.56 8.08 -3.78
N SER A 2 36.90 7.83 -2.54
CA SER A 2 36.03 7.11 -1.56
C SER A 2 34.78 7.90 -1.13
N GLY A 3 34.79 9.22 -1.09
CA GLY A 3 33.66 10.01 -0.56
C GLY A 3 32.42 10.11 -1.48
N LYS A 4 32.52 9.77 -2.77
CA LYS A 4 31.39 9.83 -3.69
C LYS A 4 30.44 8.63 -3.55
N ILE A 5 30.92 7.49 -3.12
CA ILE A 5 30.14 6.25 -2.96
C ILE A 5 29.19 6.36 -1.75
N LEU A 6 29.58 7.12 -0.73
CA LEU A 6 28.82 7.28 0.52
C LEU A 6 27.86 8.49 0.49
N LYS A 7 27.93 9.35 -0.54
CA LYS A 7 27.04 10.50 -0.67
C LYS A 7 25.74 10.14 -1.37
N THR A 8 24.64 10.19 -0.63
CA THR A 8 23.30 10.10 -1.22
C THR A 8 22.98 11.42 -1.96
N SER A 9 22.76 11.34 -3.27
CA SER A 9 22.32 12.50 -4.05
C SER A 9 20.79 12.61 -4.03
N THR A 10 20.28 13.83 -4.11
CA THR A 10 18.83 14.07 -4.21
C THR A 10 18.22 13.37 -5.44
N GLY A 11 18.95 13.31 -6.56
CA GLY A 11 18.53 12.61 -7.75
C GLY A 11 18.36 11.09 -7.53
N SER A 12 19.34 10.47 -6.85
CA SER A 12 19.26 9.04 -6.49
C SER A 12 18.08 8.72 -5.58
N MET A 13 17.77 9.61 -4.63
CA MET A 13 16.61 9.46 -3.74
C MET A 13 15.29 9.50 -4.53
N HIS A 14 15.14 10.45 -5.45
CA HIS A 14 13.95 10.53 -6.29
C HIS A 14 13.77 9.32 -7.19
N PHE A 15 14.87 8.77 -7.71
CA PHE A 15 14.84 7.55 -8.52
C PHE A 15 14.49 6.31 -7.69
N ALA A 16 15.04 6.20 -6.48
CA ALA A 16 14.67 5.13 -5.54
C ALA A 16 13.17 5.16 -5.19
N LEU A 17 12.61 6.35 -4.91
CA LEU A 17 11.18 6.51 -4.67
C LEU A 17 10.34 6.11 -5.88
N PHE A 18 10.79 6.43 -7.09
CA PHE A 18 10.13 5.99 -8.33
C PHE A 18 10.08 4.47 -8.43
N ILE A 19 11.22 3.77 -8.22
CA ILE A 19 11.29 2.30 -8.27
C ILE A 19 10.38 1.68 -7.22
N ILE A 20 10.45 2.13 -5.97
CA ILE A 20 9.64 1.60 -4.86
C ILE A 20 8.16 1.79 -5.17
N ARG A 21 7.77 2.97 -5.56
CA ARG A 21 6.38 3.33 -5.85
C ARG A 21 5.80 2.54 -7.01
N VAL A 22 6.52 2.45 -8.14
CA VAL A 22 6.08 1.69 -9.32
C VAL A 22 6.06 0.19 -9.01
N GLY A 23 7.11 -0.34 -8.38
CA GLY A 23 7.20 -1.75 -8.04
C GLY A 23 6.08 -2.20 -7.10
N PHE A 24 5.89 -1.51 -5.99
CA PHE A 24 4.80 -1.81 -5.06
C PHE A 24 3.43 -1.55 -5.68
N GLY A 25 3.27 -0.46 -6.45
CA GLY A 25 2.03 -0.17 -7.15
C GLY A 25 1.59 -1.31 -8.07
N VAL A 26 2.50 -1.83 -8.91
CA VAL A 26 2.21 -2.96 -9.81
C VAL A 26 1.88 -4.23 -9.01
N MET A 27 2.66 -4.56 -7.98
CA MET A 27 2.36 -5.73 -7.13
C MET A 27 0.99 -5.64 -6.49
N PHE A 28 0.61 -4.48 -5.98
CA PHE A 28 -0.70 -4.28 -5.35
C PHE A 28 -1.85 -4.27 -6.37
N MET A 29 -1.64 -3.81 -7.60
CA MET A 29 -2.62 -4.00 -8.68
C MET A 29 -2.88 -5.48 -8.96
N ILE A 30 -1.82 -6.29 -9.03
CA ILE A 30 -1.94 -7.75 -9.24
C ILE A 30 -2.68 -8.41 -8.06
N HIS A 31 -2.36 -8.02 -6.82
CA HIS A 31 -3.05 -8.51 -5.62
C HIS A 31 -4.50 -8.04 -5.50
N GLY A 32 -4.77 -6.81 -5.89
CA GLY A 32 -6.09 -6.20 -5.80
C GLY A 32 -7.06 -6.67 -6.89
N TRP A 33 -6.56 -7.06 -8.06
CA TRP A 33 -7.39 -7.47 -9.18
C TRP A 33 -8.39 -8.58 -8.84
N PRO A 34 -7.98 -9.75 -8.29
CA PRO A 34 -8.93 -10.80 -7.93
C PRO A 34 -9.89 -10.38 -6.80
N LYS A 35 -9.49 -9.43 -5.96
CA LYS A 35 -10.35 -8.91 -4.90
C LYS A 35 -11.45 -8.00 -5.46
N ILE A 36 -11.10 -7.09 -6.37
CA ILE A 36 -12.07 -6.17 -6.96
C ILE A 36 -13.05 -6.89 -7.89
N THR A 37 -12.62 -7.95 -8.59
CA THR A 37 -13.45 -8.75 -9.49
C THR A 37 -14.19 -9.88 -8.79
N GLY A 38 -13.85 -10.20 -7.55
CA GLY A 38 -14.39 -11.35 -6.81
C GLY A 38 -15.82 -11.20 -6.29
N GLY A 39 -16.40 -10.00 -6.38
CA GLY A 39 -17.79 -9.75 -6.01
C GLY A 39 -18.07 -9.71 -4.50
N VAL A 40 -19.33 -9.65 -4.15
CA VAL A 40 -19.83 -9.41 -2.79
C VAL A 40 -19.33 -10.43 -1.77
N GLU A 41 -19.23 -11.70 -2.15
CA GLU A 41 -18.73 -12.75 -1.25
C GLU A 41 -17.28 -12.49 -0.84
N THR A 42 -16.43 -12.19 -1.82
CA THR A 42 -15.01 -11.84 -1.57
C THR A 42 -14.90 -10.58 -0.70
N TRP A 43 -15.71 -9.56 -0.98
CA TRP A 43 -15.69 -8.32 -0.19
C TRP A 43 -16.19 -8.55 1.23
N THR A 44 -17.23 -9.36 1.41
CA THR A 44 -17.75 -9.71 2.75
C THR A 44 -16.71 -10.47 3.57
N TRP A 45 -16.07 -11.44 2.96
CA TRP A 45 -14.97 -12.18 3.61
C TRP A 45 -13.79 -11.27 3.96
N LEU A 46 -13.35 -10.45 3.02
CA LEU A 46 -12.22 -9.52 3.21
C LEU A 46 -12.53 -8.47 4.29
N GLY A 47 -13.73 -7.89 4.23
CA GLY A 47 -14.15 -6.86 5.17
C GLY A 47 -14.45 -7.39 6.57
N GLY A 48 -14.69 -8.69 6.72
CA GLY A 48 -14.81 -9.36 8.02
C GLY A 48 -13.56 -9.20 8.89
N ASN A 49 -12.39 -8.97 8.27
CA ASN A 49 -11.15 -8.71 8.98
C ASN A 49 -11.16 -7.42 9.81
N MET A 50 -12.09 -6.48 9.53
CA MET A 50 -12.26 -5.27 10.34
C MET A 50 -12.71 -5.57 11.78
N SER A 51 -13.21 -6.78 12.03
CA SER A 51 -13.55 -7.25 13.39
C SER A 51 -12.36 -7.23 14.35
N VAL A 52 -11.14 -7.30 13.83
CA VAL A 52 -9.91 -7.25 14.63
C VAL A 52 -9.74 -5.92 15.38
N ILE A 53 -10.36 -4.85 14.89
CA ILE A 53 -10.44 -3.54 15.56
C ILE A 53 -11.84 -3.22 16.10
N GLY A 54 -12.70 -4.22 16.19
CA GLY A 54 -14.05 -4.09 16.74
C GLY A 54 -15.11 -3.60 15.76
N LEU A 55 -14.81 -3.49 14.46
CA LEU A 55 -15.77 -3.08 13.43
C LEU A 55 -16.33 -4.32 12.70
N SER A 56 -17.53 -4.74 13.09
CA SER A 56 -18.21 -5.92 12.52
C SER A 56 -19.41 -5.58 11.64
N PHE A 57 -19.72 -4.29 11.44
CA PHE A 57 -20.79 -3.85 10.56
C PHE A 57 -20.32 -3.66 9.11
N ALA A 58 -21.23 -3.86 8.15
CA ALA A 58 -21.03 -3.62 6.71
C ALA A 58 -19.74 -4.27 6.13
N PRO A 59 -19.49 -5.56 6.35
CA PRO A 59 -18.23 -6.18 5.91
C PRO A 59 -18.02 -6.08 4.39
N ALA A 60 -19.06 -6.23 3.57
CA ALA A 60 -18.93 -6.06 2.13
C ALA A 60 -18.43 -4.67 1.72
N PHE A 61 -18.86 -3.62 2.40
CA PHE A 61 -18.38 -2.25 2.17
C PHE A 61 -16.90 -2.12 2.49
N TRP A 62 -16.47 -2.59 3.66
CA TRP A 62 -15.07 -2.51 4.07
C TRP A 62 -14.16 -3.35 3.17
N GLY A 63 -14.61 -4.53 2.75
CA GLY A 63 -13.88 -5.38 1.82
C GLY A 63 -13.76 -4.78 0.43
N PHE A 64 -14.82 -4.14 -0.07
CA PHE A 64 -14.78 -3.40 -1.34
C PHE A 64 -13.81 -2.22 -1.27
N MET A 65 -13.84 -1.46 -0.17
CA MET A 65 -12.90 -0.35 0.04
C MET A 65 -11.44 -0.84 0.09
N ALA A 66 -11.18 -1.98 0.73
CA ALA A 66 -9.85 -2.59 0.73
C ALA A 66 -9.42 -3.04 -0.68
N ALA A 67 -10.33 -3.64 -1.46
CA ALA A 67 -10.08 -4.05 -2.84
C ALA A 67 -9.74 -2.84 -3.74
N ILE A 68 -10.50 -1.74 -3.62
CA ILE A 68 -10.21 -0.47 -4.30
C ILE A 68 -8.86 0.07 -3.85
N ALA A 69 -8.59 0.10 -2.55
CA ALA A 69 -7.33 0.60 -2.01
C ALA A 69 -6.14 -0.11 -2.67
N GLU A 70 -6.20 -1.43 -2.79
CA GLU A 70 -5.11 -2.21 -3.38
C GLU A 70 -5.02 -2.02 -4.90
N PHE A 71 -6.11 -2.14 -5.64
CA PHE A 71 -6.07 -2.07 -7.10
C PHE A 71 -5.93 -0.63 -7.62
N VAL A 72 -6.87 0.25 -7.27
CA VAL A 72 -6.86 1.65 -7.72
C VAL A 72 -5.73 2.41 -7.02
N GLY A 73 -5.51 2.17 -5.74
CA GLY A 73 -4.38 2.74 -5.01
C GLY A 73 -3.04 2.31 -5.60
N GLY A 74 -2.90 1.05 -6.00
CA GLY A 74 -1.73 0.56 -6.72
C GLY A 74 -1.50 1.32 -8.04
N LEU A 75 -2.54 1.52 -8.84
CA LEU A 75 -2.47 2.31 -10.08
C LEU A 75 -2.07 3.76 -9.81
N LEU A 76 -2.68 4.40 -8.82
CA LEU A 76 -2.35 5.78 -8.45
C LEU A 76 -0.90 5.91 -7.95
N LEU A 77 -0.37 4.90 -7.24
CA LEU A 77 1.03 4.85 -6.86
C LEU A 77 1.96 4.73 -8.07
N VAL A 78 1.63 3.89 -9.07
CA VAL A 78 2.41 3.79 -10.31
C VAL A 78 2.52 5.16 -10.97
N LEU A 79 1.41 5.87 -11.10
CA LEU A 79 1.38 7.21 -11.71
C LEU A 79 1.97 8.29 -10.81
N GLY A 80 1.99 8.07 -9.50
CA GLY A 80 2.37 9.08 -8.51
C GLY A 80 1.34 10.18 -8.37
N VAL A 81 0.07 9.80 -8.34
CA VAL A 81 -1.07 10.69 -8.12
C VAL A 81 -1.59 10.49 -6.70
N LEU A 82 -1.78 11.59 -5.97
CA LEU A 82 -2.26 11.58 -4.58
C LEU A 82 -1.47 10.59 -3.70
N THR A 83 -0.16 10.55 -3.87
CA THR A 83 0.71 9.51 -3.29
C THR A 83 0.57 9.40 -1.78
N ARG A 84 0.51 10.52 -1.04
CA ARG A 84 0.36 10.50 0.42
C ARG A 84 -1.00 9.98 0.89
N PRO A 85 -2.15 10.48 0.39
CA PRO A 85 -3.45 9.91 0.73
C PRO A 85 -3.57 8.42 0.40
N VAL A 86 -3.08 8.02 -0.78
CA VAL A 86 -3.07 6.61 -1.20
C VAL A 86 -2.19 5.77 -0.27
N ALA A 87 -0.99 6.25 0.06
CA ALA A 87 -0.10 5.56 1.00
C ALA A 87 -0.73 5.41 2.39
N ALA A 88 -1.45 6.43 2.88
CA ALA A 88 -2.18 6.34 4.15
C ALA A 88 -3.28 5.27 4.11
N MET A 89 -4.05 5.22 3.02
CA MET A 89 -5.12 4.22 2.83
C MET A 89 -4.54 2.80 2.74
N MET A 90 -3.46 2.61 1.98
CA MET A 90 -2.80 1.31 1.85
C MET A 90 -2.09 0.88 3.14
N LEU A 91 -1.50 1.83 3.88
CA LEU A 91 -0.93 1.58 5.21
C LEU A 91 -1.99 1.05 6.16
N PHE A 92 -3.16 1.67 6.20
CA PHE A 92 -4.29 1.20 7.02
C PHE A 92 -4.73 -0.22 6.61
N THR A 93 -4.86 -0.49 5.32
CA THR A 93 -5.22 -1.82 4.81
C THR A 93 -4.19 -2.88 5.23
N MET A 94 -2.90 -2.57 5.14
CA MET A 94 -1.83 -3.48 5.56
C MET A 94 -1.78 -3.64 7.08
N LEU A 95 -2.13 -2.61 7.85
CA LEU A 95 -2.25 -2.70 9.29
C LEU A 95 -3.33 -3.71 9.70
N ILE A 96 -4.53 -3.60 9.12
CA ILE A 96 -5.63 -4.54 9.39
C ILE A 96 -5.23 -5.96 9.01
N ALA A 97 -4.62 -6.16 7.84
CA ALA A 97 -4.15 -7.48 7.42
C ALA A 97 -3.09 -8.06 8.38
N THR A 98 -2.16 -7.22 8.85
CA THR A 98 -1.14 -7.64 9.81
C THR A 98 -1.77 -8.07 11.14
N LEU A 99 -2.68 -7.25 11.68
CA LEU A 99 -3.38 -7.55 12.94
C LEU A 99 -4.24 -8.81 12.82
N MET A 100 -4.88 -9.02 11.68
CA MET A 100 -5.67 -10.22 11.40
C MET A 100 -4.79 -11.48 11.48
N HIS A 101 -3.67 -11.50 10.76
CA HIS A 101 -2.75 -12.65 10.80
C HIS A 101 -2.17 -12.90 12.20
N ILE A 102 -1.87 -11.85 12.96
CA ILE A 102 -1.45 -11.99 14.36
C ILE A 102 -2.56 -12.59 15.21
N SER A 103 -3.80 -12.12 15.06
CA SER A 103 -4.95 -12.59 15.85
C SER A 103 -5.31 -14.05 15.56
N GLN A 104 -5.03 -14.52 14.35
CA GLN A 104 -5.24 -15.93 13.95
C GLN A 104 -4.09 -16.85 14.39
N GLY A 105 -3.00 -16.30 14.91
CA GLY A 105 -1.83 -17.08 15.30
C GLY A 105 -1.04 -17.64 14.12
N ASP A 106 -1.10 -16.98 12.97
CA ASP A 106 -0.40 -17.42 11.77
C ASP A 106 1.12 -17.40 11.95
N ALA A 107 1.81 -18.22 11.14
CA ALA A 107 3.26 -18.28 11.13
C ALA A 107 3.85 -16.89 10.83
N ILE A 108 4.99 -16.58 11.45
CA ILE A 108 5.65 -15.27 11.30
C ILE A 108 5.88 -14.88 9.84
N ASN A 109 6.18 -15.81 8.96
CA ASN A 109 6.37 -15.55 7.54
C ASN A 109 5.08 -14.99 6.88
N THR A 110 3.91 -15.48 7.29
CA THR A 110 2.60 -14.98 6.81
C THR A 110 2.34 -13.56 7.30
N VAL A 111 2.60 -13.30 8.58
CA VAL A 111 2.48 -11.96 9.19
C VAL A 111 3.41 -10.95 8.51
N LEU A 112 4.61 -11.35 8.13
CA LEU A 112 5.59 -10.48 7.48
C LEU A 112 5.15 -10.01 6.09
N HIS A 113 4.22 -10.70 5.39
CA HIS A 113 3.76 -10.27 4.08
C HIS A 113 3.10 -8.87 4.12
N PRO A 114 2.00 -8.66 4.85
CA PRO A 114 1.40 -7.33 4.95
C PRO A 114 2.28 -6.33 5.70
N LEU A 115 3.08 -6.79 6.67
CA LEU A 115 3.97 -5.94 7.44
C LEU A 115 5.03 -5.24 6.56
N LYS A 116 5.56 -5.93 5.53
CA LYS A 116 6.48 -5.30 4.56
C LYS A 116 5.80 -4.16 3.82
N GLY A 117 4.56 -4.36 3.38
CA GLY A 117 3.76 -3.31 2.74
C GLY A 117 3.53 -2.13 3.68
N LEU A 118 3.18 -2.40 4.95
CA LEU A 118 2.97 -1.38 5.97
C LEU A 118 4.20 -0.47 6.12
N VAL A 119 5.40 -1.03 6.22
CA VAL A 119 6.66 -0.27 6.34
C VAL A 119 6.90 0.61 5.11
N VAL A 120 6.70 0.06 3.91
CA VAL A 120 6.90 0.80 2.66
C VAL A 120 5.89 1.94 2.53
N PHE A 121 4.62 1.71 2.82
CA PHE A 121 3.61 2.77 2.74
C PHE A 121 3.77 3.83 3.82
N ALA A 122 4.26 3.47 5.01
CA ALA A 122 4.68 4.45 6.00
C ALA A 122 5.80 5.35 5.45
N GLY A 123 6.81 4.77 4.81
CA GLY A 123 7.88 5.51 4.15
C GLY A 123 7.34 6.46 3.07
N LEU A 124 6.45 6.00 2.19
CA LEU A 124 5.84 6.81 1.14
C LEU A 124 4.92 7.92 1.67
N LEU A 125 4.24 7.69 2.79
CA LEU A 125 3.41 8.69 3.44
C LEU A 125 4.22 9.92 3.83
N PHE A 126 5.42 9.72 4.39
CA PHE A 126 6.30 10.82 4.80
C PHE A 126 7.10 11.39 3.62
N SER A 127 7.69 10.55 2.77
CA SER A 127 8.52 11.00 1.64
C SER A 127 7.71 11.65 0.52
N GLY A 128 6.47 11.20 0.30
CA GLY A 128 5.69 11.56 -0.87
C GLY A 128 6.18 10.87 -2.15
N ALA A 129 5.71 11.37 -3.31
CA ALA A 129 5.89 10.74 -4.61
C ALA A 129 7.29 10.85 -5.22
N GLY A 130 8.06 11.85 -4.82
CA GLY A 130 9.34 12.20 -5.46
C GLY A 130 9.17 12.95 -6.78
N LYS A 131 10.30 13.27 -7.42
CA LYS A 131 10.34 14.12 -8.64
C LYS A 131 9.64 13.48 -9.85
N TYR A 132 9.73 12.16 -9.98
CA TYR A 132 9.19 11.43 -11.14
C TYR A 132 7.74 11.00 -10.90
N SER A 133 6.83 11.98 -10.73
CA SER A 133 5.43 11.75 -10.36
C SER A 133 4.52 12.84 -10.91
N VAL A 134 3.25 12.52 -11.08
CA VAL A 134 2.22 13.50 -11.44
C VAL A 134 2.03 14.52 -10.33
N ASP A 135 2.08 14.10 -9.06
CA ASP A 135 2.01 15.02 -7.91
C ASP A 135 3.03 16.16 -8.01
N ASN A 136 4.27 15.82 -8.42
CA ASN A 136 5.32 16.82 -8.58
C ASN A 136 5.12 17.72 -9.81
N MET A 137 4.46 17.20 -10.85
CA MET A 137 4.13 18.01 -12.04
C MET A 137 3.04 19.04 -11.72
N LEU A 138 2.06 18.65 -10.90
CA LEU A 138 0.93 19.52 -10.50
C LEU A 138 1.32 20.54 -9.41
N ALA A 139 2.39 20.28 -8.65
CA ALA A 139 2.86 21.17 -7.60
C ALA A 139 3.80 22.30 -8.09
N ARG A 140 4.05 22.39 -9.41
CA ARG A 140 4.84 23.44 -10.06
C ARG A 140 3.96 24.58 -10.55
#